data_7eee6b18446651aa134acd334dca7d93
#
_entry.id   7eee6b18446651aa134acd334dca7d93
#
_cell.length_a   1.000
_cell.length_b   1.000
_cell.length_c   1.000
_cell.angle_alpha   90.00
_cell.angle_beta   90.00
_cell.angle_gamma   90.00
#
_symmetry.space_group_name_H-M   'P 1'
#
loop_
_entity.id
_entity.type
_entity.pdbx_description
1 polymer ?
#
loop_
_entity_poly.entity_id
_entity_poly.type
_entity_poly.pdbx_seq_one_letter_code
_entity_poly.pdbx_strand_id
1 'polypeptide(L)'
;DSGDAKFLDIAELSLFNNSLAGINLHGDRFFYVNPLEADGVRRFNHGNGGRAKWFGCACCPPNISRLILQVPGYMYAYSKDRVYLTLYGGSQTTIPLEGTRVKLEQTSAYPFDGKVRLMVQPENGSKFSVCMRIPTWARSDEFVPGGLYPYKQPKQAEVELSVNGQKTDFKMEKGFAVIKRDWKPGDVVELNIPMPVRFVDCIPEVSENIGKTAVTRGPLVYCAEEVDNAGPVQRLYLGDTNEAQAKVANISSGV
;
A
#
# COMPACT_ATOMS: atom_id res chain seq x y z
N ASP A 1 -11.72 8.30 -12.88
CA ASP A 1 -12.87 8.34 -13.80
C ASP A 1 -13.40 6.95 -14.18
N SER A 2 -12.56 5.88 -14.24
CA SER A 2 -13.02 4.51 -14.51
C SER A 2 -13.76 3.87 -13.32
N GLY A 3 -13.52 4.33 -12.11
CA GLY A 3 -13.98 3.72 -10.87
C GLY A 3 -13.36 2.34 -10.59
N ASP A 4 -12.25 1.98 -11.25
CA ASP A 4 -11.58 0.69 -11.08
C ASP A 4 -10.39 0.82 -10.13
N ALA A 5 -10.40 0.03 -9.05
CA ALA A 5 -9.39 0.05 -8.00
C ALA A 5 -8.00 -0.37 -8.48
N LYS A 6 -7.85 -1.06 -9.61
CA LYS A 6 -6.54 -1.49 -10.12
C LYS A 6 -5.56 -0.34 -10.34
N PHE A 7 -6.06 0.85 -10.71
CA PHE A 7 -5.20 2.04 -10.84
C PHE A 7 -4.74 2.58 -9.49
N LEU A 8 -5.57 2.43 -8.45
CA LEU A 8 -5.21 2.78 -7.07
C LEU A 8 -4.22 1.75 -6.49
N ASP A 9 -4.33 0.49 -6.89
CA ASP A 9 -3.38 -0.56 -6.49
C ASP A 9 -1.97 -0.24 -6.99
N ILE A 10 -1.83 0.18 -8.27
CA ILE A 10 -0.55 0.64 -8.82
C ILE A 10 -0.04 1.89 -8.10
N ALA A 11 -0.93 2.86 -7.83
CA ALA A 11 -0.55 4.08 -7.12
C ALA A 11 -0.04 3.79 -5.70
N GLU A 12 -0.70 2.90 -4.98
CA GLU A 12 -0.29 2.45 -3.64
C GLU A 12 1.08 1.76 -3.65
N LEU A 13 1.26 0.78 -4.54
CA LEU A 13 2.52 0.06 -4.66
C LEU A 13 3.68 1.00 -5.03
N SER A 14 3.42 1.95 -5.93
CA SER A 14 4.41 2.97 -6.32
C SER A 14 4.71 3.92 -5.16
N LEU A 15 3.72 4.32 -4.38
CA LEU A 15 3.91 5.18 -3.22
C LEU A 15 4.83 4.52 -2.19
N PHE A 16 4.51 3.31 -1.76
CA PHE A 16 5.25 2.65 -0.68
C PHE A 16 6.61 2.11 -1.12
N ASN A 17 6.73 1.54 -2.32
CA ASN A 17 7.94 0.82 -2.72
C ASN A 17 8.86 1.61 -3.65
N ASN A 18 8.38 2.69 -4.27
CA ASN A 18 9.19 3.52 -5.15
C ASN A 18 9.36 4.93 -4.57
N SER A 19 8.26 5.67 -4.37
CA SER A 19 8.34 7.08 -3.99
C SER A 19 8.95 7.27 -2.60
N LEU A 20 8.48 6.53 -1.59
CA LEU A 20 9.01 6.64 -0.23
C LEU A 20 10.43 6.10 -0.09
N ALA A 21 10.82 5.11 -0.90
CA ALA A 21 12.21 4.65 -0.97
C ALA A 21 13.18 5.75 -1.43
N GLY A 22 12.69 6.78 -2.10
CA GLY A 22 13.49 7.93 -2.53
C GLY A 22 13.96 8.84 -1.39
N ILE A 23 13.46 8.68 -0.16
CA ILE A 23 13.79 9.51 1.00
C ILE A 23 14.36 8.61 2.12
N ASN A 24 15.35 9.10 2.87
CA ASN A 24 15.82 8.41 4.08
C ASN A 24 14.84 8.63 5.25
N LEU A 25 15.00 7.87 6.34
CA LEU A 25 14.13 7.92 7.52
C LEU A 25 14.11 9.30 8.22
N HIS A 26 15.20 10.06 8.11
CA HIS A 26 15.28 11.42 8.68
C HIS A 26 14.63 12.49 7.79
N GLY A 27 14.28 12.16 6.52
CA GLY A 27 13.66 13.09 5.59
C GLY A 27 14.60 14.15 5.00
N ASP A 28 15.92 14.02 5.17
CA ASP A 28 16.94 15.02 4.81
C ASP A 28 17.87 14.60 3.67
N ARG A 29 17.69 13.38 3.11
CA ARG A 29 18.48 12.82 2.01
C ARG A 29 17.61 12.12 1.00
N PHE A 30 17.99 12.20 -0.27
CA PHE A 30 17.16 11.81 -1.39
C PHE A 30 17.91 10.98 -2.42
N PHE A 31 17.19 10.14 -3.15
CA PHE A 31 17.62 9.65 -4.45
C PHE A 31 17.16 10.60 -5.57
N TYR A 32 18.05 10.88 -6.49
CA TYR A 32 17.70 11.41 -7.81
C TYR A 32 17.42 10.24 -8.76
N VAL A 33 18.29 9.26 -8.76
CA VAL A 33 18.10 7.97 -9.42
C VAL A 33 17.76 6.95 -8.34
N ASN A 34 16.61 6.27 -8.46
CA ASN A 34 16.14 5.26 -7.54
C ASN A 34 16.36 3.86 -8.15
N PRO A 35 17.50 3.21 -7.90
CA PRO A 35 17.84 1.94 -8.53
C PRO A 35 17.05 0.80 -7.89
N LEU A 36 16.77 -0.25 -8.69
CA LEU A 36 16.20 -1.50 -8.18
C LEU A 36 17.25 -2.39 -7.52
N GLU A 37 18.52 -2.21 -7.89
CA GLU A 37 19.67 -2.94 -7.36
C GLU A 37 20.86 -1.98 -7.23
N ALA A 38 21.63 -2.12 -6.16
CA ALA A 38 22.88 -1.39 -5.96
C ALA A 38 23.97 -2.37 -5.54
N ASP A 39 25.15 -2.27 -6.19
CA ASP A 39 26.32 -3.14 -5.96
C ASP A 39 27.32 -2.53 -4.96
N GLY A 40 27.02 -1.37 -4.37
CA GLY A 40 27.92 -0.64 -3.48
C GLY A 40 29.12 0.04 -4.17
N VAL A 41 29.36 -0.24 -5.44
CA VAL A 41 30.51 0.28 -6.21
C VAL A 41 30.09 1.42 -7.13
N ARG A 42 29.00 1.22 -7.86
CA ARG A 42 28.49 2.22 -8.81
C ARG A 42 27.90 3.43 -8.09
N ARG A 43 28.42 4.61 -8.40
CA ARG A 43 27.88 5.87 -7.90
C ARG A 43 26.73 6.36 -8.80
N PHE A 44 25.60 5.69 -8.68
CA PHE A 44 24.42 5.87 -9.54
C PHE A 44 23.69 7.20 -9.31
N ASN A 45 23.80 7.80 -8.12
CA ASN A 45 23.01 8.94 -7.70
C ASN A 45 23.81 10.25 -7.85
N HIS A 46 24.02 10.69 -9.08
CA HIS A 46 24.82 11.89 -9.42
C HIS A 46 26.19 11.93 -8.72
N GLY A 47 26.95 10.86 -8.83
CA GLY A 47 28.26 10.73 -8.20
C GLY A 47 28.23 10.24 -6.75
N ASN A 48 27.06 9.99 -6.17
CA ASN A 48 26.88 9.40 -4.86
C ASN A 48 26.47 7.93 -4.98
N GLY A 49 26.95 7.08 -4.07
CA GLY A 49 26.53 5.67 -3.99
C GLY A 49 25.27 5.43 -3.17
N GLY A 50 24.72 6.48 -2.56
CA GLY A 50 23.51 6.46 -1.73
C GLY A 50 22.72 7.75 -1.83
N ARG A 51 21.80 7.97 -0.89
CA ARG A 51 21.00 9.21 -0.84
C ARG A 51 21.87 10.41 -0.50
N ALA A 52 21.63 11.55 -1.16
CA ALA A 52 22.36 12.80 -0.98
C ALA A 52 21.44 13.90 -0.43
N LYS A 53 22.03 14.90 0.28
CA LYS A 53 21.26 16.01 0.85
C LYS A 53 20.64 16.89 -0.22
N TRP A 54 21.32 17.08 -1.33
CA TRP A 54 20.89 17.94 -2.41
C TRP A 54 21.58 17.59 -3.73
N PHE A 55 21.07 18.14 -4.83
CA PHE A 55 21.57 17.97 -6.18
C PHE A 55 21.64 19.33 -6.87
N GLY A 56 22.52 19.47 -7.88
CA GLY A 56 22.60 20.69 -8.70
C GLY A 56 21.31 21.00 -9.45
N CYS A 57 20.54 19.97 -9.81
CA CYS A 57 19.17 20.08 -10.30
C CYS A 57 18.22 19.51 -9.24
N ALA A 58 17.43 20.37 -8.61
CA ALA A 58 16.59 20.01 -7.45
C ALA A 58 15.17 19.55 -7.84
N CYS A 59 14.98 18.82 -8.95
CA CYS A 59 13.65 18.40 -9.35
C CYS A 59 13.09 17.24 -8.50
N CYS A 60 13.90 16.23 -8.15
CA CYS A 60 13.42 15.03 -7.48
C CYS A 60 13.04 15.24 -6.02
N PRO A 61 13.85 15.86 -5.14
CA PRO A 61 13.46 16.15 -3.77
C PRO A 61 12.16 16.97 -3.65
N PRO A 62 11.97 18.10 -4.36
CA PRO A 62 10.72 18.86 -4.31
C PRO A 62 9.51 18.08 -4.86
N ASN A 63 9.70 17.20 -5.85
CA ASN A 63 8.60 16.39 -6.37
C ASN A 63 8.11 15.36 -5.37
N ILE A 64 9.02 14.69 -4.66
CA ILE A 64 8.66 13.75 -3.59
C ILE A 64 7.94 14.50 -2.46
N SER A 65 8.46 15.64 -2.02
CA SER A 65 7.82 16.46 -0.98
C SER A 65 6.42 16.90 -1.39
N ARG A 66 6.24 17.31 -2.64
CA ARG A 66 4.92 17.66 -3.19
C ARG A 66 3.98 16.47 -3.21
N LEU A 67 4.44 15.29 -3.66
CA LEU A 67 3.65 14.07 -3.69
C LEU A 67 3.15 13.70 -2.28
N ILE A 68 4.03 13.71 -1.28
CA ILE A 68 3.66 13.37 0.09
C ILE A 68 2.56 14.30 0.61
N LEU A 69 2.66 15.60 0.35
CA LEU A 69 1.63 16.57 0.74
C LEU A 69 0.30 16.39 -0.01
N GLN A 70 0.31 15.75 -1.17
CA GLN A 70 -0.90 15.46 -1.96
C GLN A 70 -1.58 14.14 -1.57
N VAL A 71 -0.87 13.20 -0.92
CA VAL A 71 -1.41 11.89 -0.54
C VAL A 71 -2.76 11.98 0.20
N PRO A 72 -2.98 12.89 1.17
CA PRO A 72 -4.29 13.03 1.81
C PRO A 72 -5.44 13.27 0.82
N GLY A 73 -5.19 13.98 -0.28
CA GLY A 73 -6.17 14.22 -1.34
C GLY A 73 -6.54 12.98 -2.15
N TYR A 74 -5.75 11.91 -2.04
CA TYR A 74 -6.01 10.63 -2.71
C TYR A 74 -6.64 9.57 -1.81
N MET A 75 -6.88 9.86 -0.52
CA MET A 75 -7.40 8.86 0.42
C MET A 75 -8.89 8.59 0.28
N TYR A 76 -9.62 9.53 -0.28
CA TYR A 76 -11.06 9.43 -0.45
C TYR A 76 -11.48 9.92 -1.84
N ALA A 77 -12.52 9.29 -2.36
CA ALA A 77 -13.26 9.77 -3.51
C ALA A 77 -14.76 9.65 -3.22
N TYR A 78 -15.59 10.37 -3.97
CA TYR A 78 -17.03 10.30 -3.77
C TYR A 78 -17.81 10.56 -5.07
N SER A 79 -19.04 10.11 -5.07
CA SER A 79 -20.07 10.43 -6.05
C SER A 79 -21.33 10.88 -5.32
N LYS A 80 -22.46 11.02 -6.03
CA LYS A 80 -23.71 11.50 -5.42
C LYS A 80 -24.13 10.74 -4.15
N ASP A 81 -24.04 9.41 -4.19
CA ASP A 81 -24.51 8.49 -3.14
C ASP A 81 -23.47 7.47 -2.69
N ARG A 82 -22.18 7.70 -2.99
CA ARG A 82 -21.09 6.78 -2.66
C ARG A 82 -19.87 7.50 -2.11
N VAL A 83 -19.28 6.91 -1.10
CA VAL A 83 -17.96 7.27 -0.58
C VAL A 83 -17.02 6.11 -0.85
N TYR A 84 -15.83 6.41 -1.38
CA TYR A 84 -14.77 5.44 -1.64
C TYR A 84 -13.58 5.71 -0.73
N LEU A 85 -13.14 4.71 0.00
CA LEU A 85 -11.85 4.70 0.67
C LEU A 85 -10.83 4.11 -0.31
N THR A 86 -9.95 4.95 -0.78
CA THR A 86 -9.01 4.64 -1.87
C THR A 86 -7.62 4.32 -1.36
N LEU A 87 -7.19 4.95 -0.27
CA LEU A 87 -5.96 4.63 0.47
C LEU A 87 -6.26 4.53 1.96
N TYR A 88 -5.53 3.67 2.66
CA TYR A 88 -5.69 3.45 4.08
C TYR A 88 -4.60 4.16 4.89
N GLY A 89 -5.01 4.69 6.05
CA GLY A 89 -4.14 5.41 6.99
C GLY A 89 -4.97 6.24 7.97
N GLY A 90 -4.39 6.67 9.08
CA GLY A 90 -5.06 7.55 10.03
C GLY A 90 -5.46 8.87 9.38
N SER A 91 -6.76 9.20 9.34
CA SER A 91 -7.26 10.40 8.69
C SER A 91 -8.70 10.73 9.08
N GLN A 92 -9.08 12.00 8.90
CA GLN A 92 -10.48 12.42 8.98
C GLN A 92 -10.83 13.39 7.85
N THR A 93 -12.08 13.35 7.41
CA THR A 93 -12.60 14.23 6.36
C THR A 93 -14.09 14.42 6.48
N THR A 94 -14.63 15.41 5.79
CA THR A 94 -16.07 15.59 5.62
C THR A 94 -16.40 15.64 4.13
N ILE A 95 -17.24 14.72 3.69
CA ILE A 95 -17.61 14.52 2.28
C ILE A 95 -19.05 15.01 2.06
N PRO A 96 -19.29 15.89 1.08
CA PRO A 96 -20.64 16.25 0.67
C PRO A 96 -21.23 15.15 -0.22
N LEU A 97 -22.34 14.54 0.22
CA LEU A 97 -23.15 13.65 -0.58
C LEU A 97 -24.49 14.32 -0.90
N GLU A 98 -25.26 13.74 -1.80
CA GLU A 98 -26.60 14.24 -2.10
C GLU A 98 -27.50 14.12 -0.86
N GLY A 99 -27.96 15.25 -0.35
CA GLY A 99 -28.87 15.34 0.81
C GLY A 99 -28.22 15.22 2.19
N THR A 100 -26.91 15.02 2.30
CA THR A 100 -26.23 14.97 3.59
C THR A 100 -24.74 15.28 3.48
N ARG A 101 -24.11 15.68 4.58
CA ARG A 101 -22.67 15.68 4.73
C ARG A 101 -22.27 14.53 5.65
N VAL A 102 -21.18 13.87 5.33
CA VAL A 102 -20.71 12.72 6.10
C VAL A 102 -19.30 13.00 6.61
N LYS A 103 -19.14 13.10 7.93
CA LYS A 103 -17.83 13.09 8.54
C LYS A 103 -17.35 11.64 8.63
N LEU A 104 -16.13 11.40 8.19
CA LEU A 104 -15.44 10.12 8.23
C LEU A 104 -14.18 10.25 9.07
N GLU A 105 -13.94 9.25 9.92
CA GLU A 105 -12.72 9.13 10.68
C GLU A 105 -12.16 7.73 10.49
N GLN A 106 -10.97 7.64 9.93
CA GLN A 106 -10.27 6.39 9.65
C GLN A 106 -9.11 6.22 10.62
N THR A 107 -9.06 5.06 11.28
CA THR A 107 -7.96 4.63 12.14
C THR A 107 -7.36 3.36 11.58
N SER A 108 -6.03 3.35 11.34
CA SER A 108 -5.31 2.20 10.80
C SER A 108 -3.82 2.36 11.02
N ALA A 109 -3.10 1.25 11.23
CA ALA A 109 -1.65 1.16 11.18
C ALA A 109 -1.13 0.68 9.81
N TYR A 110 -1.95 0.78 8.78
CA TYR A 110 -1.59 0.43 7.40
C TYR A 110 -0.39 1.28 6.92
N PRO A 111 0.60 0.74 6.24
CA PRO A 111 0.68 -0.58 5.59
C PRO A 111 1.24 -1.71 6.46
N PHE A 112 1.47 -1.50 7.75
CA PHE A 112 2.08 -2.48 8.64
C PHE A 112 1.07 -3.47 9.26
N ASP A 113 -0.20 -3.08 9.32
CA ASP A 113 -1.33 -3.90 9.77
C ASP A 113 -2.51 -3.68 8.79
N GLY A 114 -3.19 -4.78 8.45
CA GLY A 114 -4.34 -4.74 7.53
C GLY A 114 -5.67 -4.37 8.18
N LYS A 115 -5.67 -3.99 9.46
CA LYS A 115 -6.89 -3.56 10.15
C LYS A 115 -7.18 -2.09 9.87
N VAL A 116 -8.39 -1.84 9.39
CA VAL A 116 -8.90 -0.50 9.11
C VAL A 116 -10.24 -0.33 9.83
N ARG A 117 -10.34 0.69 10.64
CA ARG A 117 -11.58 1.09 11.31
C ARG A 117 -12.03 2.44 10.76
N LEU A 118 -13.27 2.48 10.26
CA LEU A 118 -13.89 3.68 9.75
C LEU A 118 -15.12 4.03 10.57
N MET A 119 -15.14 5.19 11.22
CA MET A 119 -16.32 5.75 11.83
C MET A 119 -17.05 6.61 10.82
N VAL A 120 -18.36 6.36 10.66
CA VAL A 120 -19.24 7.02 9.69
C VAL A 120 -20.23 7.90 10.46
N GLN A 121 -20.20 9.20 10.20
CA GLN A 121 -21.03 10.18 10.91
C GLN A 121 -21.75 11.09 9.91
N PRO A 122 -22.89 10.65 9.34
CA PRO A 122 -23.75 11.53 8.55
C PRO A 122 -24.41 12.59 9.45
N GLU A 123 -24.59 13.82 8.95
CA GLU A 123 -25.30 14.88 9.68
C GLU A 123 -26.76 14.48 9.98
N ASN A 124 -27.37 13.76 9.04
CA ASN A 124 -28.69 13.15 9.20
C ASN A 124 -28.61 11.70 8.76
N GLY A 125 -29.40 10.81 9.37
CA GLY A 125 -29.51 9.42 8.91
C GLY A 125 -29.81 9.41 7.41
N SER A 126 -28.95 8.72 6.64
CA SER A 126 -29.04 8.76 5.18
C SER A 126 -28.59 7.45 4.54
N LYS A 127 -29.22 7.12 3.41
CA LYS A 127 -28.90 5.90 2.66
C LYS A 127 -27.87 6.19 1.59
N PHE A 128 -26.69 5.64 1.75
CA PHE A 128 -25.60 5.72 0.76
C PHE A 128 -24.71 4.50 0.84
N SER A 129 -23.72 4.40 -0.07
CA SER A 129 -22.77 3.30 -0.10
C SER A 129 -21.42 3.75 0.44
N VAL A 130 -20.85 2.95 1.33
CA VAL A 130 -19.43 2.99 1.70
C VAL A 130 -18.71 1.90 0.91
N CYS A 131 -17.67 2.30 0.17
CA CYS A 131 -16.92 1.44 -0.74
C CYS A 131 -15.47 1.33 -0.21
N MET A 132 -15.13 0.18 0.38
CA MET A 132 -13.80 -0.11 0.91
C MET A 132 -12.96 -0.79 -0.15
N ARG A 133 -11.79 -0.24 -0.51
CA ARG A 133 -10.91 -0.85 -1.51
C ARG A 133 -10.32 -2.17 -0.98
N ILE A 134 -10.43 -3.21 -1.75
CA ILE A 134 -9.70 -4.47 -1.51
C ILE A 134 -8.59 -4.57 -2.55
N PRO A 135 -7.32 -4.37 -2.14
CA PRO A 135 -6.20 -4.36 -3.07
C PRO A 135 -6.02 -5.67 -3.84
N THR A 136 -5.44 -5.61 -5.04
CA THR A 136 -5.14 -6.80 -5.86
C THR A 136 -4.32 -7.82 -5.09
N TRP A 137 -3.27 -7.38 -4.38
CA TRP A 137 -2.42 -8.27 -3.57
C TRP A 137 -3.19 -9.06 -2.49
N ALA A 138 -4.38 -8.59 -2.07
CA ALA A 138 -5.22 -9.25 -1.06
C ALA A 138 -6.36 -10.09 -1.68
N ARG A 139 -6.82 -9.76 -2.89
CA ARG A 139 -8.00 -10.40 -3.50
C ARG A 139 -7.69 -11.37 -4.63
N SER A 140 -6.44 -11.42 -5.12
CA SER A 140 -6.06 -12.26 -6.26
C SER A 140 -4.76 -13.03 -6.01
N ASP A 141 -4.39 -13.86 -6.97
CA ASP A 141 -3.14 -14.63 -6.98
C ASP A 141 -1.99 -13.89 -7.70
N GLU A 142 -2.11 -12.58 -7.83
CA GLU A 142 -1.06 -11.70 -8.34
C GLU A 142 -0.80 -10.53 -7.38
N PHE A 143 0.46 -10.06 -7.35
CA PHE A 143 0.85 -8.93 -6.51
C PHE A 143 0.47 -7.59 -7.16
N VAL A 144 0.74 -7.47 -8.44
CA VAL A 144 0.47 -6.28 -9.27
C VAL A 144 -0.61 -6.61 -10.27
N PRO A 145 -1.64 -5.77 -10.48
CA PRO A 145 -2.63 -6.03 -11.52
C PRO A 145 -1.98 -6.08 -12.91
N GLY A 146 -2.34 -7.08 -13.70
CA GLY A 146 -1.86 -7.21 -15.09
C GLY A 146 -1.19 -8.55 -15.42
N GLY A 147 -1.13 -9.49 -14.47
CA GLY A 147 -0.71 -10.87 -14.72
C GLY A 147 0.81 -11.09 -14.82
N LEU A 148 1.65 -10.05 -14.65
CA LEU A 148 3.11 -10.19 -14.84
C LEU A 148 3.81 -10.78 -13.61
N TYR A 149 3.24 -10.64 -12.42
CA TYR A 149 3.86 -10.97 -11.14
C TYR A 149 2.93 -11.83 -10.27
N PRO A 150 2.80 -13.14 -10.60
CA PRO A 150 2.00 -14.07 -9.82
C PRO A 150 2.67 -14.40 -8.50
N TYR A 151 1.85 -14.75 -7.51
CA TYR A 151 2.35 -15.33 -6.27
C TYR A 151 2.73 -16.80 -6.45
N LYS A 152 3.81 -17.23 -5.77
CA LYS A 152 4.19 -18.67 -5.74
C LYS A 152 3.17 -19.53 -5.02
N GLN A 153 2.52 -18.99 -4.00
CA GLN A 153 1.53 -19.69 -3.20
C GLN A 153 0.16 -19.07 -3.45
N PRO A 154 -0.91 -19.88 -3.47
CA PRO A 154 -2.26 -19.37 -3.60
C PRO A 154 -2.64 -18.47 -2.42
N LYS A 155 -3.73 -17.74 -2.56
CA LYS A 155 -4.29 -16.90 -1.50
C LYS A 155 -4.59 -17.76 -0.25
N GLN A 156 -4.12 -17.30 0.91
CA GLN A 156 -4.17 -18.07 2.15
C GLN A 156 -5.32 -17.65 3.09
N ALA A 157 -5.83 -16.43 2.95
CA ALA A 157 -6.82 -15.91 3.89
C ALA A 157 -7.80 -14.96 3.21
N GLU A 158 -9.03 -14.97 3.70
CA GLU A 158 -10.09 -14.11 3.21
C GLU A 158 -10.11 -12.76 3.93
N VAL A 159 -10.52 -11.73 3.20
CA VAL A 159 -10.81 -10.41 3.76
C VAL A 159 -12.10 -10.46 4.56
N GLU A 160 -12.09 -9.90 5.74
CA GLU A 160 -13.25 -9.83 6.62
C GLU A 160 -13.72 -8.39 6.77
N LEU A 161 -15.04 -8.23 6.77
CA LEU A 161 -15.68 -6.94 6.94
C LEU A 161 -16.83 -7.07 7.95
N SER A 162 -16.88 -6.11 8.88
CA SER A 162 -17.98 -6.00 9.83
C SER A 162 -18.53 -4.58 9.89
N VAL A 163 -19.78 -4.47 10.32
CA VAL A 163 -20.41 -3.19 10.63
C VAL A 163 -20.99 -3.28 12.05
N ASN A 164 -20.58 -2.36 12.91
CA ASN A 164 -20.95 -2.35 14.34
C ASN A 164 -20.68 -3.70 15.04
N GLY A 165 -19.53 -4.33 14.72
CA GLY A 165 -19.13 -5.62 15.27
C GLY A 165 -19.85 -6.84 14.67
N GLN A 166 -20.76 -6.65 13.72
CA GLN A 166 -21.45 -7.75 13.05
C GLN A 166 -20.83 -8.01 11.69
N LYS A 167 -20.42 -9.25 11.42
CA LYS A 167 -19.91 -9.66 10.11
C LYS A 167 -20.96 -9.31 9.06
N THR A 168 -20.52 -8.67 8.00
CA THR A 168 -21.39 -8.13 6.95
C THR A 168 -20.93 -8.64 5.60
N ASP A 169 -21.86 -9.20 4.84
CA ASP A 169 -21.63 -9.54 3.45
C ASP A 169 -21.50 -8.27 2.60
N PHE A 170 -20.65 -8.32 1.61
CA PHE A 170 -20.43 -7.21 0.69
C PHE A 170 -20.38 -7.70 -0.75
N LYS A 171 -20.74 -6.81 -1.66
CA LYS A 171 -20.59 -7.04 -3.08
C LYS A 171 -19.27 -6.45 -3.56
N MET A 172 -18.50 -7.22 -4.31
CA MET A 172 -17.30 -6.71 -4.97
C MET A 172 -17.69 -5.99 -6.26
N GLU A 173 -17.34 -4.72 -6.37
CA GLU A 173 -17.50 -3.91 -7.58
C GLU A 173 -16.18 -3.24 -7.93
N LYS A 174 -15.56 -3.60 -9.05
CA LYS A 174 -14.31 -3.00 -9.55
C LYS A 174 -13.20 -2.88 -8.50
N GLY A 175 -13.07 -3.89 -7.63
CA GLY A 175 -12.06 -3.93 -6.57
C GLY A 175 -12.45 -3.22 -5.27
N PHE A 176 -13.71 -2.83 -5.13
CA PHE A 176 -14.26 -2.29 -3.88
C PHE A 176 -15.30 -3.23 -3.27
N ALA A 177 -15.21 -3.44 -1.96
CA ALA A 177 -16.28 -4.01 -1.15
C ALA A 177 -17.34 -2.91 -0.90
N VAL A 178 -18.53 -3.11 -1.45
CA VAL A 178 -19.60 -2.11 -1.41
C VAL A 178 -20.63 -2.47 -0.35
N ILE A 179 -20.87 -1.55 0.60
CA ILE A 179 -21.84 -1.68 1.67
C ILE A 179 -22.88 -0.57 1.50
N LYS A 180 -24.10 -0.93 1.07
CA LYS A 180 -25.21 0.02 0.93
C LYS A 180 -26.22 -0.18 2.06
N ARG A 181 -26.41 0.85 2.89
CA ARG A 181 -27.36 0.82 4.01
C ARG A 181 -27.81 2.22 4.43
N ASP A 182 -28.78 2.28 5.33
CA ASP A 182 -29.13 3.51 6.05
C ASP A 182 -28.10 3.69 7.19
N TRP A 183 -27.21 4.67 7.03
CA TRP A 183 -26.15 4.98 7.98
C TRP A 183 -26.66 5.92 9.08
N LYS A 184 -26.21 5.66 10.30
CA LYS A 184 -26.47 6.49 11.48
C LYS A 184 -25.17 7.10 11.99
N PRO A 185 -25.21 8.29 12.63
CA PRO A 185 -24.05 8.86 13.29
C PRO A 185 -23.44 7.88 14.29
N GLY A 186 -22.14 7.61 14.15
CA GLY A 186 -21.39 6.68 15.00
C GLY A 186 -21.34 5.24 14.52
N ASP A 187 -21.96 4.90 13.37
CA ASP A 187 -21.76 3.58 12.75
C ASP A 187 -20.27 3.35 12.45
N VAL A 188 -19.81 2.12 12.68
CA VAL A 188 -18.41 1.74 12.50
C VAL A 188 -18.29 0.61 11.49
N VAL A 189 -17.45 0.80 10.49
CA VAL A 189 -17.01 -0.27 9.57
C VAL A 189 -15.63 -0.72 9.97
N GLU A 190 -15.42 -2.01 10.11
CA GLU A 190 -14.12 -2.62 10.34
C GLU A 190 -13.79 -3.56 9.20
N LEU A 191 -12.63 -3.34 8.61
CA LEU A 191 -12.06 -4.15 7.54
C LEU A 191 -10.78 -4.78 8.04
N ASN A 192 -10.65 -6.09 7.89
CA ASN A 192 -9.43 -6.83 8.17
C ASN A 192 -8.90 -7.46 6.88
N ILE A 193 -7.75 -7.00 6.44
CA ILE A 193 -7.03 -7.51 5.25
C ILE A 193 -5.84 -8.31 5.76
N PRO A 194 -5.88 -9.65 5.74
CA PRO A 194 -4.75 -10.46 6.18
C PRO A 194 -3.48 -10.17 5.36
N MET A 195 -2.36 -10.03 6.05
CA MET A 195 -1.05 -9.71 5.46
C MET A 195 -0.01 -10.79 5.78
N PRO A 196 -0.15 -12.01 5.26
CA PRO A 196 0.91 -13.01 5.37
C PRO A 196 2.13 -12.59 4.54
N VAL A 197 3.30 -13.15 4.88
CA VAL A 197 4.46 -13.08 3.99
C VAL A 197 4.16 -13.91 2.75
N ARG A 198 4.36 -13.34 1.57
CA ARG A 198 4.14 -14.01 0.28
C ARG A 198 5.33 -13.81 -0.64
N PHE A 199 5.52 -14.74 -1.54
CA PHE A 199 6.60 -14.75 -2.51
C PHE A 199 6.04 -14.53 -3.90
N VAL A 200 6.69 -13.66 -4.67
CA VAL A 200 6.25 -13.21 -5.98
C VAL A 200 7.32 -13.58 -7.00
N ASP A 201 6.93 -14.32 -8.01
CA ASP A 201 7.74 -14.60 -9.19
C ASP A 201 7.30 -13.70 -10.36
N CYS A 202 7.93 -13.85 -11.50
CA CYS A 202 7.50 -13.22 -12.74
C CYS A 202 7.13 -14.29 -13.78
N ILE A 203 6.34 -13.89 -14.77
CA ILE A 203 6.10 -14.72 -15.96
C ILE A 203 7.36 -14.73 -16.85
N PRO A 204 7.50 -15.73 -17.76
CA PRO A 204 8.68 -15.86 -18.63
C PRO A 204 8.98 -14.65 -19.52
N GLU A 205 7.96 -13.87 -19.87
CA GLU A 205 8.08 -12.67 -20.70
C GLU A 205 8.84 -11.53 -19.98
N VAL A 206 8.96 -11.58 -18.65
CA VAL A 206 9.76 -10.64 -17.85
C VAL A 206 11.16 -11.22 -17.65
N SER A 207 11.92 -11.33 -18.73
CA SER A 207 13.20 -12.05 -18.82
C SER A 207 14.23 -11.63 -17.76
N GLU A 208 14.27 -10.34 -17.40
CA GLU A 208 15.26 -9.77 -16.44
C GLU A 208 15.04 -10.26 -15.00
N ASN A 209 13.86 -10.78 -14.69
CA ASN A 209 13.48 -11.24 -13.36
C ASN A 209 13.36 -12.76 -13.25
N ILE A 210 13.63 -13.50 -14.32
CA ILE A 210 13.61 -14.98 -14.29
C ILE A 210 14.61 -15.49 -13.24
N GLY A 211 14.15 -16.44 -12.40
CA GLY A 211 14.95 -17.01 -11.32
C GLY A 211 15.12 -16.13 -10.08
N LYS A 212 14.48 -14.95 -10.08
CA LYS A 212 14.42 -14.05 -8.91
C LYS A 212 13.03 -14.11 -8.29
N THR A 213 12.98 -13.98 -6.98
CA THR A 213 11.72 -13.98 -6.21
C THR A 213 11.69 -12.75 -5.31
N ALA A 214 10.61 -11.99 -5.35
CA ALA A 214 10.39 -10.90 -4.41
C ALA A 214 9.66 -11.41 -3.15
N VAL A 215 10.02 -10.84 -2.01
CA VAL A 215 9.35 -11.09 -0.72
C VAL A 215 8.41 -9.92 -0.43
N THR A 216 7.14 -10.22 -0.18
CA THR A 216 6.11 -9.20 0.05
C THR A 216 5.32 -9.47 1.32
N ARG A 217 4.77 -8.42 1.90
CA ARG A 217 3.76 -8.49 2.97
C ARG A 217 2.81 -7.31 2.85
N GLY A 218 1.54 -7.59 2.59
CA GLY A 218 0.60 -6.54 2.19
C GLY A 218 1.10 -5.81 0.94
N PRO A 219 1.08 -4.46 0.91
CA PRO A 219 1.58 -3.68 -0.22
C PRO A 219 3.11 -3.51 -0.23
N LEU A 220 3.82 -3.99 0.78
CA LEU A 220 5.27 -3.76 0.93
C LEU A 220 6.08 -4.84 0.23
N VAL A 221 7.09 -4.42 -0.53
CA VAL A 221 8.15 -5.26 -1.08
C VAL A 221 9.38 -5.11 -0.20
N TYR A 222 9.91 -6.22 0.27
CA TYR A 222 11.12 -6.25 1.10
C TYR A 222 12.36 -6.35 0.23
N CYS A 223 13.41 -5.64 0.60
CA CYS A 223 14.73 -5.76 0.01
C CYS A 223 15.70 -6.37 1.02
N ALA A 224 16.75 -7.04 0.52
CA ALA A 224 17.86 -7.49 1.32
C ALA A 224 18.96 -6.42 1.29
N GLU A 225 19.55 -6.10 2.44
CA GLU A 225 20.67 -5.15 2.58
C GLU A 225 21.89 -5.86 3.14
N GLU A 226 23.08 -5.56 2.60
CA GLU A 226 24.34 -6.22 3.04
C GLU A 226 24.65 -5.96 4.51
N VAL A 227 24.24 -4.80 5.04
CA VAL A 227 24.45 -4.43 6.45
C VAL A 227 23.78 -5.42 7.41
N ASP A 228 22.70 -6.06 6.97
CA ASP A 228 21.92 -7.02 7.76
C ASP A 228 22.25 -8.49 7.42
N ASN A 229 23.14 -8.72 6.44
CA ASN A 229 23.46 -10.05 5.93
C ASN A 229 24.96 -10.34 6.00
N ALA A 230 25.34 -11.60 6.17
CA ALA A 230 26.73 -12.04 6.31
C ALA A 230 27.53 -12.06 4.99
N GLY A 231 27.10 -11.37 3.95
CA GLY A 231 27.78 -11.33 2.65
C GLY A 231 26.96 -10.66 1.56
N PRO A 232 27.46 -10.68 0.32
CA PRO A 232 26.78 -10.02 -0.81
C PRO A 232 25.36 -10.52 -1.01
N VAL A 233 24.39 -9.61 -1.02
CA VAL A 233 22.95 -9.94 -1.14
C VAL A 233 22.63 -10.66 -2.45
N GLN A 234 23.43 -10.47 -3.50
CA GLN A 234 23.30 -11.16 -4.79
C GLN A 234 23.54 -12.68 -4.68
N ARG A 235 24.09 -13.15 -3.57
CA ARG A 235 24.32 -14.58 -3.27
C ARG A 235 23.29 -15.18 -2.32
N LEU A 236 22.27 -14.42 -1.96
CA LEU A 236 21.18 -14.92 -1.13
C LEU A 236 20.26 -15.81 -1.96
N TYR A 237 19.96 -16.97 -1.43
CA TYR A 237 18.98 -17.90 -2.00
C TYR A 237 17.88 -18.12 -0.98
N LEU A 238 16.64 -18.10 -1.46
CA LEU A 238 15.49 -18.49 -0.64
C LEU A 238 15.52 -20.00 -0.44
N GLY A 239 15.50 -20.42 0.82
CA GLY A 239 15.31 -21.81 1.22
C GLY A 239 13.82 -22.20 1.19
N ASP A 240 13.38 -22.99 2.17
CA ASP A 240 11.96 -23.31 2.32
C ASP A 240 11.19 -22.05 2.73
N THR A 241 10.23 -21.67 1.88
CA THR A 241 9.44 -20.45 2.05
C THR A 241 8.22 -20.63 2.96
N ASN A 242 7.90 -21.85 3.39
CA ASN A 242 6.72 -22.15 4.21
C ASN A 242 6.84 -21.62 5.64
N GLU A 243 8.05 -21.38 6.13
CA GLU A 243 8.33 -20.90 7.49
C GLU A 243 8.62 -19.39 7.57
N ALA A 244 8.48 -18.65 6.48
CA ALA A 244 8.77 -17.22 6.45
C ALA A 244 7.83 -16.43 7.37
N GLN A 245 8.41 -15.65 8.28
CA GLN A 245 7.68 -14.82 9.25
C GLN A 245 8.16 -13.38 9.21
N ALA A 246 7.23 -12.45 9.31
CA ALA A 246 7.55 -11.03 9.51
C ALA A 246 7.76 -10.74 11.00
N LYS A 247 8.85 -10.06 11.32
CA LYS A 247 9.13 -9.56 12.68
C LYS A 247 9.31 -8.05 12.63
N VAL A 248 8.78 -7.37 13.65
CA VAL A 248 9.08 -5.95 13.86
C VAL A 248 10.48 -5.86 14.47
N ALA A 249 11.38 -5.16 13.80
CA ALA A 249 12.68 -4.81 14.34
C ALA A 249 12.68 -3.36 14.77
N ASN A 250 13.26 -3.05 15.93
CA ASN A 250 13.57 -1.67 16.28
C ASN A 250 14.78 -1.24 15.44
N ILE A 251 14.57 -0.28 14.55
CA ILE A 251 15.65 0.33 13.80
C ILE A 251 16.41 1.20 14.81
N SER A 252 17.56 0.72 15.28
CA SER A 252 18.50 1.58 15.98
C SER A 252 18.96 2.65 14.99
N SER A 253 18.83 3.91 15.36
CA SER A 253 19.15 5.10 14.57
C SER A 253 20.64 5.15 14.22
N GLY A 254 21.08 4.36 13.29
CA GLY A 254 22.49 4.20 12.93
C GLY A 254 22.70 3.83 11.48
N VAL A 255 22.04 4.52 10.54
CA VAL A 255 22.49 4.61 9.14
C VAL A 255 22.05 5.96 8.57
#